data_5e2976a7984a67bcb6e90060d9e303a2
#
_entry.id   5e2976a7984a67bcb6e90060d9e303a2
#
_cell.length_a   1.000
_cell.length_b   1.000
_cell.length_c   1.000
_cell.angle_alpha   90.00
_cell.angle_beta   90.00
_cell.angle_gamma   90.00
#
_symmetry.space_group_name_H-M   'P 1'
#
loop_
_entity.id
_entity.type
_entity.pdbx_description
1 polymer ?
#
loop_
_entity_poly.entity_id
_entity_poly.type
_entity_poly.pdbx_seq_one_letter_code
_entity_poly.pdbx_strand_id
1 'polypeptide(L)'
;LIHRRKDVTTKRDNKLWLSGNEALALGAYEAGVKVASGYPGTPSTEIMENLSKYEGVYTEWAPNEKVGLEVALGASFVGVRALATMKHVGMNVAADPLFTSAYTGIRGGLVIINADDPEMHSSQNEQDNRNYAFAAKMPMLEPSDPAEAKEFLKTAYWISEGYDTPVIVRTTTRIAHVKGEVVPGERTTSSVKPEIVRDAAKFVMLPANARKRRKFVTERMKKLAEFAETFPENRIEWGDGTRGFITSGISYLYVKEVFPEASILKLGMVWPLPEKMIRSFAEQVDELFIVEELDPFLELHIKAMGITCHGKDLIPAEGELNPGIVRKAITGEESPGFAPVDLPLRPPNMCPGCPHRGLFYALGKQKVFVAGDIGCYTLGFLPPLSAMDSCVCMGAGVSAVHGMAKALGDEGMGKEVAVIGDSTFVHSGITGLINIVYNNSYSTVIILDNRITAMTGQQPNPASGTNIKGEPAQMLDFEQLCKAIGVKNVVAFNPHKINEARKILKEEINRPEPSVVISRAPCVLIPSEKKRVKVPYQIRRDYCTGCMACLGLGCPAIHWIPVTPEEAERYGFKEKQKGYSEISIDLCNGCGQCAELCKFDAIGKEEE
;
A
#
# COMPACT_ATOMS: atom_id res chain seq x y z
N LEU A 1 21.75 19.03 -5.20
CA LEU A 1 20.98 19.99 -5.97
C LEU A 1 19.57 19.44 -6.11
N ILE A 2 18.71 19.73 -5.12
CA ILE A 2 17.29 19.55 -5.23
C ILE A 2 16.85 20.58 -6.27
N HIS A 3 16.64 20.15 -7.50
CA HIS A 3 15.87 20.93 -8.44
C HIS A 3 14.48 21.09 -7.81
N ARG A 4 14.20 22.28 -7.27
CA ARG A 4 12.84 22.78 -7.25
C ARG A 4 12.33 22.61 -8.68
N ARG A 5 11.50 21.59 -8.92
CA ARG A 5 10.61 21.64 -10.07
C ARG A 5 9.80 22.90 -9.85
N LYS A 6 10.09 23.92 -10.65
CA LYS A 6 9.20 25.07 -10.77
C LYS A 6 7.86 24.48 -11.16
N ASP A 7 6.87 24.66 -10.30
CA ASP A 7 5.49 24.40 -10.63
C ASP A 7 5.20 25.09 -11.95
N VAL A 8 4.96 24.28 -12.99
CA VAL A 8 4.40 24.79 -14.24
C VAL A 8 2.92 25.02 -13.97
N THR A 9 2.62 26.00 -13.15
CA THR A 9 1.29 26.58 -13.05
C THR A 9 1.10 27.53 -14.23
N THR A 10 0.64 26.98 -15.35
CA THR A 10 0.00 27.83 -16.33
C THR A 10 -1.32 28.30 -15.73
N LYS A 11 -1.32 29.49 -15.15
CA LYS A 11 -2.53 30.24 -14.80
C LYS A 11 -3.29 30.57 -16.10
N ARG A 12 -4.13 29.65 -16.53
CA ARG A 12 -5.30 29.94 -17.36
C ARG A 12 -6.50 29.58 -16.50
N ASP A 13 -7.31 30.54 -16.16
CA ASP A 13 -8.64 30.42 -15.53
C ASP A 13 -8.70 29.77 -14.13
N ASN A 14 -7.75 30.04 -13.23
CA ASN A 14 -7.74 29.54 -11.85
C ASN A 14 -7.87 28.00 -11.70
N LYS A 15 -7.56 27.22 -12.74
CA LYS A 15 -7.60 25.77 -12.77
C LYS A 15 -6.23 25.17 -12.49
N LEU A 16 -6.20 24.10 -11.70
CA LEU A 16 -5.01 23.30 -11.40
C LEU A 16 -5.11 21.96 -12.14
N TRP A 17 -3.98 21.41 -12.57
CA TRP A 17 -3.89 20.08 -13.15
C TRP A 17 -3.38 19.11 -12.08
N LEU A 18 -4.30 18.39 -11.41
CA LEU A 18 -4.01 17.59 -10.22
C LEU A 18 -4.32 16.10 -10.49
N SER A 19 -3.57 15.21 -9.82
CA SER A 19 -3.96 13.82 -9.68
C SER A 19 -5.14 13.69 -8.70
N GLY A 20 -5.83 12.54 -8.71
CA GLY A 20 -6.89 12.29 -7.74
C GLY A 20 -6.40 12.39 -6.29
N ASN A 21 -5.20 11.88 -5.98
CA ASN A 21 -4.61 12.02 -4.65
C ASN A 21 -4.30 13.48 -4.27
N GLU A 22 -3.78 14.27 -5.21
CA GLU A 22 -3.57 15.72 -5.01
C GLU A 22 -4.90 16.46 -4.82
N ALA A 23 -5.93 16.09 -5.58
CA ALA A 23 -7.27 16.67 -5.50
C ALA A 23 -7.96 16.32 -4.17
N LEU A 24 -7.84 15.09 -3.68
CA LEU A 24 -8.32 14.68 -2.35
C LEU A 24 -7.62 15.47 -1.23
N ALA A 25 -6.30 15.65 -1.32
CA ALA A 25 -5.56 16.47 -0.35
C ALA A 25 -6.03 17.93 -0.34
N LEU A 26 -6.28 18.52 -1.52
CA LEU A 26 -6.85 19.85 -1.66
C LEU A 26 -8.27 19.91 -1.08
N GLY A 27 -9.13 18.94 -1.38
CA GLY A 27 -10.48 18.84 -0.84
C GLY A 27 -10.51 18.74 0.69
N ALA A 28 -9.60 17.98 1.29
CA ALA A 28 -9.44 17.89 2.73
C ALA A 28 -9.03 19.23 3.35
N TYR A 29 -8.09 19.93 2.71
CA TYR A 29 -7.68 21.27 3.13
C TYR A 29 -8.84 22.26 3.05
N GLU A 30 -9.54 22.32 1.90
CA GLU A 30 -10.69 23.20 1.69
C GLU A 30 -11.85 22.87 2.64
N ALA A 31 -12.08 21.60 2.94
CA ALA A 31 -13.06 21.17 3.93
C ALA A 31 -12.70 21.56 5.37
N GLY A 32 -11.52 22.14 5.62
CA GLY A 32 -11.13 22.57 6.95
C GLY A 32 -10.68 21.45 7.89
N VAL A 33 -10.16 20.35 7.36
CA VAL A 33 -9.56 19.26 8.15
C VAL A 33 -8.48 19.82 9.08
N LYS A 34 -8.48 19.37 10.33
CA LYS A 34 -7.51 19.75 11.35
C LYS A 34 -6.50 18.66 11.66
N VAL A 35 -6.93 17.40 11.62
CA VAL A 35 -6.10 16.23 11.94
C VAL A 35 -6.27 15.19 10.84
N ALA A 36 -5.16 14.73 10.29
CA ALA A 36 -5.13 13.63 9.33
C ALA A 36 -4.07 12.61 9.76
N SER A 37 -4.44 11.35 9.73
CA SER A 37 -3.56 10.24 10.08
C SER A 37 -3.74 9.10 9.08
N GLY A 38 -2.68 8.36 8.78
CA GLY A 38 -2.71 7.26 7.84
C GLY A 38 -1.48 6.38 7.94
N TYR A 39 -1.49 5.26 7.22
CA TYR A 39 -0.31 4.43 7.03
C TYR A 39 0.04 4.41 5.53
N PRO A 40 1.34 4.45 5.15
CA PRO A 40 1.74 4.45 3.75
C PRO A 40 1.30 3.18 3.02
N GLY A 41 0.53 3.33 1.95
CA GLY A 41 0.02 2.21 1.14
C GLY A 41 -0.43 2.69 -0.24
N THR A 42 0.30 2.32 -1.30
CA THR A 42 -0.08 2.64 -2.67
C THR A 42 -1.41 1.93 -3.01
N PRO A 43 -2.43 2.66 -3.53
CA PRO A 43 -2.34 3.97 -4.18
C PRO A 43 -2.74 5.19 -3.32
N SER A 44 -2.90 5.10 -2.00
CA SER A 44 -3.36 6.22 -1.15
C SER A 44 -2.26 7.12 -0.56
N THR A 45 -0.99 6.72 -0.66
CA THR A 45 0.14 7.36 0.04
C THR A 45 0.25 8.86 -0.23
N GLU A 46 0.13 9.27 -1.49
CA GLU A 46 0.35 10.65 -1.92
C GLU A 46 -0.69 11.62 -1.38
N ILE A 47 -1.86 11.14 -0.90
CA ILE A 47 -2.86 12.00 -0.24
C ILE A 47 -2.24 12.67 0.99
N MET A 48 -1.65 11.88 1.88
CA MET A 48 -1.03 12.39 3.10
C MET A 48 0.23 13.22 2.81
N GLU A 49 1.05 12.80 1.84
CA GLU A 49 2.23 13.55 1.42
C GLU A 49 1.87 14.95 0.89
N ASN A 50 0.79 15.05 0.12
CA ASN A 50 0.31 16.34 -0.36
C ASN A 50 -0.37 17.15 0.75
N LEU A 51 -1.19 16.54 1.57
CA LEU A 51 -1.88 17.20 2.66
C LEU A 51 -0.89 17.77 3.71
N SER A 52 0.25 17.09 3.93
CA SER A 52 1.29 17.56 4.86
C SER A 52 1.94 18.89 4.49
N LYS A 53 1.81 19.33 3.22
CA LYS A 53 2.33 20.59 2.71
C LYS A 53 1.43 21.78 3.04
N TYR A 54 0.17 21.54 3.41
CA TYR A 54 -0.78 22.62 3.75
C TYR A 54 -0.62 23.05 5.21
N GLU A 55 -0.53 24.34 5.43
CA GLU A 55 -0.48 24.91 6.77
C GLU A 55 -1.82 24.77 7.51
N GLY A 56 -1.76 24.63 8.82
CA GLY A 56 -2.92 24.53 9.69
C GLY A 56 -3.64 23.18 9.66
N VAL A 57 -3.00 22.14 9.09
CA VAL A 57 -3.40 20.73 9.20
C VAL A 57 -2.31 19.95 9.93
N TYR A 58 -2.67 19.25 10.99
CA TYR A 58 -1.79 18.27 11.60
C TYR A 58 -1.86 16.98 10.78
N THR A 59 -0.72 16.46 10.37
CA THR A 59 -0.59 15.25 9.59
C THR A 59 0.44 14.32 10.21
N GLU A 60 0.16 13.02 10.22
CA GLU A 60 1.09 12.01 10.72
C GLU A 60 1.04 10.69 9.95
N TRP A 61 2.15 9.98 9.92
CA TRP A 61 2.17 8.56 9.63
C TRP A 61 1.99 7.77 10.93
N ALA A 62 0.86 7.10 11.06
CA ALA A 62 0.61 6.18 12.16
C ALA A 62 1.41 4.89 11.98
N PRO A 63 1.66 4.12 13.06
CA PRO A 63 2.35 2.83 12.95
C PRO A 63 1.55 1.77 12.17
N ASN A 64 0.22 1.87 12.14
CA ASN A 64 -0.69 1.07 11.31
C ASN A 64 -2.03 1.79 11.11
N GLU A 65 -2.88 1.23 10.26
CA GLU A 65 -4.17 1.84 9.88
C GLU A 65 -5.19 1.85 11.02
N LYS A 66 -5.13 0.87 11.92
CA LYS A 66 -5.99 0.86 13.12
C LYS A 66 -5.71 2.10 13.97
N VAL A 67 -4.45 2.35 14.28
CA VAL A 67 -4.03 3.54 15.05
C VAL A 67 -4.36 4.82 14.27
N GLY A 68 -4.14 4.84 12.95
CA GLY A 68 -4.48 5.99 12.11
C GLY A 68 -5.95 6.37 12.18
N LEU A 69 -6.85 5.39 12.10
CA LEU A 69 -8.29 5.63 12.24
C LEU A 69 -8.68 6.03 13.66
N GLU A 70 -8.07 5.42 14.69
CA GLU A 70 -8.32 5.77 16.10
C GLU A 70 -7.90 7.22 16.42
N VAL A 71 -6.77 7.69 15.88
CA VAL A 71 -6.32 9.09 16.01
C VAL A 71 -7.33 10.05 15.36
N ALA A 72 -7.77 9.75 14.14
CA ALA A 72 -8.78 10.56 13.45
C ALA A 72 -10.12 10.56 14.21
N LEU A 73 -10.55 9.42 14.75
CA LEU A 73 -11.75 9.31 15.57
C LEU A 73 -11.62 10.12 16.88
N GLY A 74 -10.47 10.06 17.54
CA GLY A 74 -10.20 10.87 18.73
C GLY A 74 -10.27 12.38 18.47
N ALA A 75 -9.75 12.82 17.32
CA ALA A 75 -9.87 14.21 16.88
C ALA A 75 -11.35 14.60 16.60
N SER A 76 -12.10 13.70 15.99
CA SER A 76 -13.55 13.88 15.80
C SER A 76 -14.31 14.02 17.13
N PHE A 77 -13.95 13.28 18.17
CA PHE A 77 -14.60 13.36 19.49
C PHE A 77 -14.47 14.74 20.15
N VAL A 78 -13.43 15.50 19.86
CA VAL A 78 -13.31 16.88 20.34
C VAL A 78 -13.94 17.92 19.40
N GLY A 79 -14.62 17.48 18.34
CA GLY A 79 -15.43 18.32 17.48
C GLY A 79 -14.72 18.92 16.27
N VAL A 80 -13.54 18.44 15.89
CA VAL A 80 -12.83 18.89 14.68
C VAL A 80 -13.01 17.90 13.53
N ARG A 81 -12.95 18.40 12.30
CA ARG A 81 -12.92 17.54 11.11
C ARG A 81 -11.60 16.79 11.04
N ALA A 82 -11.69 15.48 10.86
CA ALA A 82 -10.56 14.56 10.81
C ALA A 82 -10.61 13.66 9.58
N LEU A 83 -9.43 13.20 9.16
CA LEU A 83 -9.23 12.33 8.00
C LEU A 83 -8.41 11.11 8.38
N ALA A 84 -8.83 9.92 7.95
CA ALA A 84 -8.00 8.73 7.91
C ALA A 84 -7.79 8.30 6.45
N THR A 85 -6.57 7.87 6.08
CA THR A 85 -6.28 7.39 4.72
C THR A 85 -5.61 6.02 4.77
N MET A 86 -6.05 5.14 3.88
CA MET A 86 -5.49 3.79 3.77
C MET A 86 -5.82 3.14 2.43
N LYS A 87 -5.03 2.14 2.05
CA LYS A 87 -5.37 1.25 0.94
C LYS A 87 -6.36 0.17 1.40
N HIS A 88 -6.90 -0.62 0.45
CA HIS A 88 -7.93 -1.64 0.74
C HIS A 88 -7.52 -2.65 1.83
N VAL A 89 -6.30 -3.19 1.79
CA VAL A 89 -5.83 -4.14 2.82
C VAL A 89 -5.63 -3.48 4.19
N GLY A 90 -5.39 -2.17 4.23
CA GLY A 90 -5.35 -1.40 5.47
C GLY A 90 -6.71 -1.30 6.14
N MET A 91 -7.81 -1.34 5.37
CA MET A 91 -9.16 -1.41 5.93
C MET A 91 -9.36 -2.69 6.76
N ASN A 92 -8.73 -3.80 6.40
CA ASN A 92 -8.75 -5.04 7.19
C ASN A 92 -8.12 -4.82 8.57
N VAL A 93 -7.03 -4.06 8.64
CA VAL A 93 -6.34 -3.73 9.90
C VAL A 93 -7.18 -2.76 10.75
N ALA A 94 -7.86 -1.82 10.12
CA ALA A 94 -8.71 -0.81 10.75
C ALA A 94 -10.17 -1.28 10.98
N ALA A 95 -10.51 -2.53 10.68
CA ALA A 95 -11.88 -3.02 10.70
C ALA A 95 -12.57 -2.84 12.06
N ASP A 96 -11.89 -3.15 13.17
CA ASP A 96 -12.50 -3.05 14.50
C ASP A 96 -12.92 -1.61 14.86
N PRO A 97 -12.07 -0.59 14.82
CA PRO A 97 -12.50 0.80 15.01
C PRO A 97 -13.48 1.27 13.90
N LEU A 98 -13.37 0.78 12.66
CA LEU A 98 -14.32 1.10 11.59
C LEU A 98 -15.75 0.70 11.99
N PHE A 99 -15.99 -0.56 12.31
CA PHE A 99 -17.30 -1.08 12.68
C PHE A 99 -17.85 -0.40 13.94
N THR A 100 -16.99 -0.18 14.93
CA THR A 100 -17.42 0.43 16.20
C THR A 100 -17.70 1.92 16.06
N SER A 101 -16.97 2.64 15.22
CA SER A 101 -17.23 4.07 14.97
C SER A 101 -18.58 4.34 14.29
N ALA A 102 -19.13 3.39 13.54
CA ALA A 102 -20.49 3.46 13.03
C ALA A 102 -21.55 3.53 14.15
N TYR A 103 -21.25 2.93 15.28
CA TYR A 103 -22.13 2.96 16.47
C TYR A 103 -21.91 4.20 17.33
N THR A 104 -20.65 4.53 17.66
CA THR A 104 -20.35 5.73 18.45
C THR A 104 -20.80 6.99 17.73
N GLY A 105 -20.81 6.98 16.40
CA GLY A 105 -20.92 8.19 15.61
C GLY A 105 -19.74 9.12 15.84
N ILE A 106 -19.94 10.38 15.53
CA ILE A 106 -18.91 11.41 15.51
C ILE A 106 -19.39 12.66 16.28
N ARG A 107 -18.49 13.63 16.45
CA ARG A 107 -18.83 14.97 16.90
C ARG A 107 -18.33 16.04 15.93
N GLY A 108 -17.09 15.95 15.45
CA GLY A 108 -16.62 16.61 14.24
C GLY A 108 -16.62 15.61 13.09
N GLY A 109 -16.78 16.08 11.85
CA GLY A 109 -16.84 15.22 10.67
C GLY A 109 -15.61 14.29 10.58
N LEU A 110 -15.86 13.01 10.29
CA LEU A 110 -14.82 12.00 10.05
C LEU A 110 -14.99 11.39 8.68
N VAL A 111 -13.97 11.51 7.86
CA VAL A 111 -13.91 10.87 6.54
C VAL A 111 -12.77 9.86 6.51
N ILE A 112 -13.01 8.72 5.89
CA ILE A 112 -12.05 7.66 5.67
C ILE A 112 -11.87 7.53 4.16
N ILE A 113 -10.66 7.85 3.65
CA ILE A 113 -10.35 7.59 2.25
C ILE A 113 -9.76 6.20 2.17
N ASN A 114 -10.39 5.38 1.35
CA ASN A 114 -9.97 4.03 1.06
C ASN A 114 -9.67 3.88 -0.44
N ALA A 115 -8.49 3.36 -0.76
CA ALA A 115 -8.05 3.18 -2.13
C ALA A 115 -7.93 1.70 -2.47
N ASP A 116 -8.80 1.22 -3.36
CA ASP A 116 -8.75 -0.14 -3.90
C ASP A 116 -7.74 -0.22 -5.05
N ASP A 117 -7.24 -1.43 -5.32
CA ASP A 117 -6.20 -1.69 -6.31
C ASP A 117 -6.60 -2.83 -7.25
N PRO A 118 -7.57 -2.58 -8.18
CA PRO A 118 -7.91 -3.53 -9.23
C PRO A 118 -6.67 -3.95 -10.00
N GLU A 119 -6.57 -5.23 -10.40
CA GLU A 119 -5.40 -5.84 -11.05
C GLU A 119 -4.15 -5.95 -10.15
N MET A 120 -4.25 -5.61 -8.87
CA MET A 120 -3.16 -5.80 -7.89
C MET A 120 -1.83 -5.17 -8.33
N HIS A 121 -1.82 -3.95 -8.90
CA HIS A 121 -0.60 -3.26 -9.34
C HIS A 121 0.45 -3.14 -8.23
N SER A 122 0.02 -3.06 -6.97
CA SER A 122 0.89 -2.97 -5.80
C SER A 122 0.35 -3.70 -4.56
N SER A 123 -0.49 -4.72 -4.75
CA SER A 123 -1.21 -5.40 -3.67
C SER A 123 -1.06 -6.91 -3.74
N GLN A 124 -1.27 -7.58 -2.61
CA GLN A 124 -1.21 -9.04 -2.49
C GLN A 124 -2.54 -9.75 -2.80
N ASN A 125 -3.62 -9.00 -2.95
CA ASN A 125 -4.93 -9.50 -3.35
C ASN A 125 -5.77 -8.39 -4.01
N GLU A 126 -6.83 -8.76 -4.69
CA GLU A 126 -7.94 -7.87 -5.03
C GLU A 126 -8.97 -7.90 -3.90
N GLN A 127 -9.54 -6.73 -3.58
CA GLN A 127 -10.53 -6.61 -2.52
C GLN A 127 -11.43 -5.42 -2.81
N ASP A 128 -12.75 -5.66 -2.77
CA ASP A 128 -13.75 -4.63 -2.97
C ASP A 128 -14.25 -4.07 -1.63
N ASN A 129 -13.82 -2.89 -1.29
CA ASN A 129 -14.15 -2.29 -0.02
C ASN A 129 -15.55 -1.66 0.07
N ARG A 130 -16.34 -1.70 -1.01
CA ARG A 130 -17.78 -1.40 -0.93
C ARG A 130 -18.50 -2.38 0.01
N ASN A 131 -18.01 -3.61 0.10
CA ASN A 131 -18.47 -4.61 1.07
C ASN A 131 -18.29 -4.16 2.54
N TYR A 132 -17.21 -3.40 2.85
CA TYR A 132 -17.04 -2.82 4.18
C TYR A 132 -18.07 -1.74 4.50
N ALA A 133 -18.41 -0.87 3.54
CA ALA A 133 -19.45 0.14 3.72
C ALA A 133 -20.82 -0.51 4.05
N PHE A 134 -21.17 -1.54 3.28
CA PHE A 134 -22.37 -2.34 3.52
C PHE A 134 -22.38 -2.99 4.89
N ALA A 135 -21.32 -3.71 5.25
CA ALA A 135 -21.23 -4.45 6.50
C ALA A 135 -21.18 -3.53 7.73
N ALA A 136 -20.39 -2.45 7.68
CA ALA A 136 -20.26 -1.46 8.74
C ALA A 136 -21.44 -0.49 8.84
N LYS A 137 -22.34 -0.45 7.82
CA LYS A 137 -23.47 0.47 7.75
C LYS A 137 -23.03 1.93 7.74
N MET A 138 -22.09 2.22 6.87
CA MET A 138 -21.55 3.55 6.61
C MET A 138 -21.86 3.99 5.18
N PRO A 139 -22.15 5.28 4.95
CA PRO A 139 -22.27 5.77 3.57
C PRO A 139 -20.91 5.77 2.87
N MET A 140 -20.94 5.49 1.57
CA MET A 140 -19.75 5.51 0.73
C MET A 140 -19.99 6.32 -0.55
N LEU A 141 -19.05 7.20 -0.85
CA LEU A 141 -18.97 7.97 -2.08
C LEU A 141 -17.84 7.45 -2.96
N GLU A 142 -18.04 7.49 -4.27
CA GLU A 142 -17.06 7.04 -5.26
C GLU A 142 -16.95 8.04 -6.43
N PRO A 143 -15.89 8.89 -6.44
CA PRO A 143 -15.69 9.88 -7.49
C PRO A 143 -15.19 9.23 -8.79
N SER A 144 -15.50 9.87 -9.94
CA SER A 144 -15.12 9.40 -11.27
C SER A 144 -13.86 10.08 -11.81
N ASP A 145 -13.49 11.23 -11.25
CA ASP A 145 -12.34 12.02 -11.70
C ASP A 145 -11.75 12.87 -10.56
N PRO A 146 -10.62 13.56 -10.78
CA PRO A 146 -10.01 14.40 -9.76
C PRO A 146 -10.87 15.57 -9.28
N ALA A 147 -11.72 16.16 -10.13
CA ALA A 147 -12.60 17.26 -9.74
C ALA A 147 -13.68 16.76 -8.79
N GLU A 148 -14.32 15.63 -9.10
CA GLU A 148 -15.27 14.97 -8.20
C GLU A 148 -14.58 14.50 -6.92
N ALA A 149 -13.35 13.97 -6.99
CA ALA A 149 -12.61 13.53 -5.80
C ALA A 149 -12.48 14.66 -4.77
N LYS A 150 -12.16 15.88 -5.22
CA LYS A 150 -12.11 17.07 -4.36
C LYS A 150 -13.47 17.43 -3.77
N GLU A 151 -14.51 17.51 -4.59
CA GLU A 151 -15.84 17.94 -4.16
C GLU A 151 -16.53 16.88 -3.29
N PHE A 152 -16.38 15.60 -3.63
CA PHE A 152 -16.94 14.50 -2.84
C PHE A 152 -16.35 14.46 -1.42
N LEU A 153 -15.08 14.81 -1.27
CA LEU A 153 -14.49 14.89 0.07
C LEU A 153 -15.14 15.99 0.92
N LYS A 154 -15.43 17.15 0.33
CA LYS A 154 -16.18 18.22 1.02
C LYS A 154 -17.60 17.78 1.38
N THR A 155 -18.28 17.15 0.43
CA THR A 155 -19.62 16.59 0.62
C THR A 155 -19.64 15.49 1.68
N ALA A 156 -18.60 14.64 1.74
CA ALA A 156 -18.46 13.60 2.74
C ALA A 156 -18.45 14.17 4.18
N TYR A 157 -17.80 15.30 4.41
CA TYR A 157 -17.85 15.97 5.72
C TYR A 157 -19.24 16.49 6.05
N TRP A 158 -19.95 17.04 5.08
CA TRP A 158 -21.33 17.49 5.28
C TRP A 158 -22.25 16.30 5.63
N ILE A 159 -22.13 15.19 4.91
CA ILE A 159 -22.88 13.95 5.21
C ILE A 159 -22.50 13.41 6.58
N SER A 160 -21.20 13.36 6.89
CA SER A 160 -20.70 12.88 8.17
C SER A 160 -21.34 13.62 9.34
N GLU A 161 -21.28 14.96 9.31
CA GLU A 161 -21.82 15.84 10.36
C GLU A 161 -23.35 15.81 10.40
N GLY A 162 -24.02 15.77 9.25
CA GLY A 162 -25.48 15.76 9.16
C GLY A 162 -26.13 14.46 9.64
N TYR A 163 -25.43 13.32 9.51
CA TYR A 163 -25.96 12.00 9.83
C TYR A 163 -25.27 11.30 11.01
N ASP A 164 -24.39 11.98 11.73
CA ASP A 164 -23.66 11.41 12.90
C ASP A 164 -22.95 10.09 12.58
N THR A 165 -22.13 10.07 11.52
CA THR A 165 -21.46 8.85 11.04
C THR A 165 -20.14 9.19 10.35
N PRO A 166 -19.11 8.34 10.45
CA PRO A 166 -18.02 8.40 9.49
C PRO A 166 -18.54 8.16 8.05
N VAL A 167 -17.85 8.71 7.07
CA VAL A 167 -18.13 8.51 5.63
C VAL A 167 -16.90 7.94 4.96
N ILE A 168 -17.09 6.95 4.10
CA ILE A 168 -16.00 6.38 3.29
C ILE A 168 -16.01 7.07 1.92
N VAL A 169 -14.86 7.55 1.49
CA VAL A 169 -14.62 7.96 0.10
C VAL A 169 -13.71 6.91 -0.52
N ARG A 170 -14.28 6.14 -1.45
CA ARG A 170 -13.57 5.08 -2.17
C ARG A 170 -12.94 5.63 -3.45
N THR A 171 -11.69 5.28 -3.67
CA THR A 171 -11.00 5.49 -4.95
C THR A 171 -10.39 4.19 -5.44
N THR A 172 -9.96 4.17 -6.69
CA THR A 172 -9.14 3.08 -7.24
C THR A 172 -7.81 3.62 -7.71
N THR A 173 -6.86 2.72 -8.02
CA THR A 173 -5.53 3.08 -8.52
C THR A 173 -5.62 4.06 -9.70
N ARG A 174 -6.58 3.87 -10.60
CA ARG A 174 -6.76 4.76 -11.74
C ARG A 174 -7.13 6.18 -11.31
N ILE A 175 -8.14 6.33 -10.46
CA ILE A 175 -8.56 7.65 -9.94
C ILE A 175 -7.43 8.30 -9.13
N ALA A 176 -6.71 7.54 -8.32
CA ALA A 176 -5.62 8.06 -7.50
C ALA A 176 -4.53 8.76 -8.34
N HIS A 177 -4.23 8.23 -9.52
CA HIS A 177 -3.09 8.67 -10.34
C HIS A 177 -3.46 9.41 -11.63
N VAL A 178 -4.70 9.30 -12.12
CA VAL A 178 -5.15 10.08 -13.28
C VAL A 178 -5.10 11.58 -12.95
N LYS A 179 -4.71 12.39 -13.94
CA LYS A 179 -4.70 13.84 -13.80
C LYS A 179 -5.89 14.48 -14.51
N GLY A 180 -6.45 15.50 -13.89
CA GLY A 180 -7.56 16.27 -14.44
C GLY A 180 -7.53 17.73 -13.99
N GLU A 181 -8.38 18.54 -14.61
CA GLU A 181 -8.58 19.93 -14.23
C GLU A 181 -9.40 20.02 -12.93
N VAL A 182 -8.87 20.73 -11.94
CA VAL A 182 -9.51 20.97 -10.64
C VAL A 182 -9.55 22.45 -10.37
N VAL A 183 -10.70 22.97 -10.01
CA VAL A 183 -10.88 24.37 -9.61
C VAL A 183 -10.68 24.46 -8.09
N PRO A 184 -9.64 25.15 -7.59
CA PRO A 184 -9.46 25.34 -6.16
C PRO A 184 -10.55 26.25 -5.59
N GLY A 185 -10.98 25.93 -4.38
CA GLY A 185 -11.94 26.71 -3.60
C GLY A 185 -11.33 27.33 -2.35
N GLU A 186 -12.16 28.01 -1.60
CA GLU A 186 -11.75 28.58 -0.32
C GLU A 186 -11.80 27.53 0.81
N ARG A 187 -10.88 27.66 1.75
CA ARG A 187 -10.86 26.82 2.94
C ARG A 187 -12.01 27.18 3.86
N THR A 188 -12.83 26.20 4.20
CA THR A 188 -13.86 26.35 5.24
C THR A 188 -13.19 26.53 6.60
N THR A 189 -13.47 27.66 7.24
CA THR A 189 -13.05 27.89 8.62
C THR A 189 -14.12 27.35 9.55
N SER A 190 -13.82 26.26 10.26
CA SER A 190 -14.74 25.79 11.30
C SER A 190 -14.80 26.81 12.44
N SER A 191 -16.00 27.27 12.75
CA SER A 191 -16.27 28.08 13.95
C SER A 191 -16.30 27.23 15.24
N VAL A 192 -16.25 25.90 15.11
CA VAL A 192 -16.29 24.98 16.24
C VAL A 192 -14.94 25.02 16.97
N LYS A 193 -14.98 25.51 18.21
CA LYS A 193 -13.82 25.42 19.11
C LYS A 193 -13.71 23.99 19.63
N PRO A 194 -12.51 23.37 19.50
CA PRO A 194 -12.31 22.04 20.07
C PRO A 194 -12.58 22.03 21.58
N GLU A 195 -13.36 21.07 22.03
CA GLU A 195 -13.66 20.92 23.46
C GLU A 195 -13.88 19.45 23.82
N ILE A 196 -13.58 19.08 25.07
CA ILE A 196 -13.85 17.74 25.60
C ILE A 196 -15.29 17.70 26.11
N VAL A 197 -16.12 16.87 25.45
CA VAL A 197 -17.50 16.60 25.88
C VAL A 197 -17.59 15.18 26.40
N ARG A 198 -18.22 15.04 27.57
CA ARG A 198 -18.46 13.73 28.18
C ARG A 198 -19.88 13.25 27.83
N ASP A 199 -19.96 12.24 26.97
CA ASP A 199 -21.21 11.56 26.64
C ASP A 199 -20.97 10.04 26.64
N ALA A 200 -21.02 9.44 27.80
CA ALA A 200 -20.80 8.01 27.98
C ALA A 200 -21.89 7.17 27.27
N ALA A 201 -23.11 7.69 27.15
CA ALA A 201 -24.21 6.98 26.48
C ALA A 201 -23.94 6.83 24.97
N LYS A 202 -23.27 7.82 24.39
CA LYS A 202 -22.90 7.85 22.98
C LYS A 202 -21.56 7.10 22.71
N PHE A 203 -20.52 7.35 23.50
CA PHE A 203 -19.16 6.93 23.17
C PHE A 203 -18.69 5.65 23.84
N VAL A 204 -19.37 5.18 24.92
CA VAL A 204 -18.99 3.94 25.58
C VAL A 204 -19.84 2.78 25.06
N MET A 205 -19.24 1.92 24.23
CA MET A 205 -19.93 0.80 23.55
C MET A 205 -20.01 -0.45 24.44
N LEU A 206 -20.63 -0.30 25.62
CA LEU A 206 -21.11 -1.46 26.40
C LEU A 206 -22.43 -1.98 25.79
N PRO A 207 -22.78 -3.26 26.01
CA PRO A 207 -23.98 -3.87 25.40
C PRO A 207 -25.26 -3.05 25.55
N ALA A 208 -25.48 -2.40 26.72
CA ALA A 208 -26.64 -1.57 26.98
C ALA A 208 -26.70 -0.33 26.07
N ASN A 209 -25.59 0.36 25.88
CA ASN A 209 -25.49 1.52 24.98
C ASN A 209 -25.50 1.08 23.51
N ALA A 210 -24.75 0.04 23.17
CA ALA A 210 -24.68 -0.48 21.81
C ALA A 210 -26.04 -0.89 21.24
N ARG A 211 -26.94 -1.50 22.06
CA ARG A 211 -28.30 -1.82 21.64
C ARG A 211 -29.13 -0.58 21.27
N LYS A 212 -28.97 0.53 22.01
CA LYS A 212 -29.62 1.80 21.68
C LYS A 212 -29.02 2.41 20.41
N ARG A 213 -27.72 2.43 20.31
CA ARG A 213 -27.00 2.94 19.13
C ARG A 213 -27.32 2.11 17.88
N ARG A 214 -27.51 0.79 17.99
CA ARG A 214 -27.95 -0.06 16.89
C ARG A 214 -29.25 0.39 16.25
N LYS A 215 -30.25 0.77 17.08
CA LYS A 215 -31.49 1.32 16.56
C LYS A 215 -31.25 2.63 15.81
N PHE A 216 -30.42 3.51 16.40
CA PHE A 216 -30.03 4.76 15.75
C PHE A 216 -29.34 4.52 14.39
N VAL A 217 -28.39 3.58 14.31
CA VAL A 217 -27.74 3.20 13.05
C VAL A 217 -28.76 2.73 12.00
N THR A 218 -29.77 1.95 12.41
CA THR A 218 -30.82 1.47 11.49
C THR A 218 -31.63 2.63 10.92
N GLU A 219 -32.06 3.56 11.76
CA GLU A 219 -32.84 4.73 11.32
C GLU A 219 -31.99 5.70 10.48
N ARG A 220 -30.70 5.85 10.82
CA ARG A 220 -29.75 6.63 10.03
C ARG A 220 -29.60 6.08 8.62
N MET A 221 -29.46 4.75 8.47
CA MET A 221 -29.34 4.13 7.16
C MET A 221 -30.56 4.33 6.28
N LYS A 222 -31.77 4.34 6.86
CA LYS A 222 -33.01 4.69 6.13
C LYS A 222 -32.96 6.14 5.62
N LYS A 223 -32.61 7.07 6.50
CA LYS A 223 -32.47 8.49 6.11
C LYS A 223 -31.40 8.72 5.04
N LEU A 224 -30.29 7.98 5.12
CA LEU A 224 -29.24 8.03 4.10
C LEU A 224 -29.70 7.44 2.76
N ALA A 225 -30.53 6.37 2.78
CA ALA A 225 -31.14 5.85 1.57
C ALA A 225 -32.13 6.83 0.94
N GLU A 226 -32.93 7.52 1.76
CA GLU A 226 -33.82 8.62 1.30
C GLU A 226 -32.99 9.78 0.71
N PHE A 227 -31.88 10.14 1.35
CA PHE A 227 -30.97 11.17 0.85
C PHE A 227 -30.33 10.76 -0.49
N ALA A 228 -29.93 9.51 -0.65
CA ALA A 228 -29.33 8.99 -1.88
C ALA A 228 -30.24 9.20 -3.11
N GLU A 229 -31.58 9.17 -2.93
CA GLU A 229 -32.55 9.42 -4.00
C GLU A 229 -32.51 10.87 -4.54
N THR A 230 -32.00 11.80 -3.75
CA THR A 230 -31.94 13.23 -4.08
C THR A 230 -30.53 13.76 -4.12
N PHE A 231 -29.55 12.89 -3.95
CA PHE A 231 -28.15 13.28 -3.99
C PHE A 231 -27.76 13.73 -5.40
N PRO A 232 -27.30 14.98 -5.62
CA PRO A 232 -27.12 15.52 -6.96
C PRO A 232 -26.12 14.78 -7.82
N GLU A 233 -25.18 14.07 -7.18
CA GLU A 233 -24.14 13.32 -7.89
C GLU A 233 -24.58 11.88 -8.25
N ASN A 234 -25.77 11.46 -7.78
CA ASN A 234 -26.53 10.35 -8.36
C ASN A 234 -27.37 10.95 -9.49
N ARG A 235 -26.89 10.87 -10.71
CA ARG A 235 -27.52 11.55 -11.86
C ARG A 235 -27.79 10.62 -13.02
N ILE A 236 -28.88 10.90 -13.72
CA ILE A 236 -29.23 10.21 -14.94
C ILE A 236 -28.91 11.11 -16.14
N GLU A 237 -28.16 10.57 -17.05
CA GLU A 237 -27.92 11.14 -18.37
C GLU A 237 -28.73 10.31 -19.38
N TRP A 238 -29.81 10.88 -19.90
CA TRP A 238 -30.67 10.18 -20.85
C TRP A 238 -30.05 10.18 -22.25
N GLY A 239 -30.04 9.03 -22.87
CA GLY A 239 -29.68 8.79 -24.27
C GLY A 239 -30.89 8.28 -25.07
N ASP A 240 -30.65 7.33 -25.98
CA ASP A 240 -31.66 6.77 -26.89
C ASP A 240 -32.59 5.72 -26.20
N GLY A 241 -32.30 5.29 -24.99
CA GLY A 241 -33.09 4.32 -24.23
C GLY A 241 -32.86 2.84 -24.61
N THR A 242 -32.16 2.54 -25.69
CA THR A 242 -31.91 1.15 -26.14
C THR A 242 -30.98 0.43 -25.16
N ARG A 243 -29.96 1.13 -24.64
CA ARG A 243 -29.03 0.63 -23.63
C ARG A 243 -29.00 1.55 -22.44
N GLY A 244 -29.17 0.97 -21.26
CA GLY A 244 -28.99 1.64 -19.98
C GLY A 244 -27.79 1.09 -19.22
N PHE A 245 -27.01 1.99 -18.63
CA PHE A 245 -25.85 1.63 -17.83
C PHE A 245 -25.99 2.18 -16.41
N ILE A 246 -25.80 1.32 -15.40
CA ILE A 246 -25.61 1.78 -14.01
C ILE A 246 -24.14 1.56 -13.67
N THR A 247 -23.46 2.61 -13.21
CA THR A 247 -22.02 2.60 -13.01
C THR A 247 -21.58 3.65 -11.97
N SER A 248 -20.35 3.55 -11.50
CA SER A 248 -19.72 4.48 -10.55
C SER A 248 -18.23 4.62 -10.84
N GLY A 249 -17.59 5.55 -10.15
CA GLY A 249 -16.14 5.71 -10.22
C GLY A 249 -15.63 5.88 -11.66
N ILE A 250 -14.44 5.36 -11.91
CA ILE A 250 -13.80 5.46 -13.24
C ILE A 250 -14.58 4.72 -14.33
N SER A 251 -15.31 3.66 -13.98
CA SER A 251 -16.11 2.89 -14.94
C SER A 251 -17.15 3.73 -15.66
N TYR A 252 -17.65 4.80 -14.99
CA TYR A 252 -18.53 5.78 -15.64
C TYR A 252 -17.87 6.44 -16.85
N LEU A 253 -16.61 6.85 -16.73
CA LEU A 253 -15.89 7.48 -17.84
C LEU A 253 -15.64 6.49 -18.98
N TYR A 254 -15.39 5.22 -18.69
CA TYR A 254 -15.23 4.18 -19.70
C TYR A 254 -16.52 3.93 -20.48
N VAL A 255 -17.65 3.85 -19.78
CA VAL A 255 -18.97 3.73 -20.42
C VAL A 255 -19.27 4.96 -21.28
N LYS A 256 -19.02 6.15 -20.77
CA LYS A 256 -19.25 7.41 -21.49
C LYS A 256 -18.43 7.53 -22.78
N GLU A 257 -17.18 7.05 -22.75
CA GLU A 257 -16.31 7.04 -23.93
C GLU A 257 -16.78 6.02 -24.97
N VAL A 258 -17.20 4.84 -24.53
CA VAL A 258 -17.58 3.74 -25.44
C VAL A 258 -18.98 3.91 -26.01
N PHE A 259 -19.92 4.40 -25.20
CA PHE A 259 -21.34 4.53 -25.51
C PHE A 259 -21.85 5.95 -25.22
N PRO A 260 -21.38 6.97 -25.99
CA PRO A 260 -21.71 8.37 -25.68
C PRO A 260 -23.21 8.70 -25.79
N GLU A 261 -23.98 7.92 -26.57
CA GLU A 261 -25.41 8.12 -26.81
C GLU A 261 -26.31 7.25 -25.88
N ALA A 262 -25.72 6.42 -25.05
CA ALA A 262 -26.49 5.55 -24.15
C ALA A 262 -27.06 6.30 -22.94
N SER A 263 -28.12 5.76 -22.35
CA SER A 263 -28.63 6.23 -21.08
C SER A 263 -27.73 5.74 -19.94
N ILE A 264 -27.31 6.65 -19.06
CA ILE A 264 -26.38 6.31 -17.96
C ILE A 264 -26.95 6.82 -16.63
N LEU A 265 -27.11 5.93 -15.65
CA LEU A 265 -27.27 6.28 -14.25
C LEU A 265 -25.89 6.20 -13.58
N LYS A 266 -25.29 7.36 -13.34
CA LYS A 266 -24.04 7.49 -12.59
C LYS A 266 -24.33 7.59 -11.11
N LEU A 267 -23.75 6.69 -10.32
CA LEU A 267 -23.83 6.70 -8.86
C LEU A 267 -22.59 7.37 -8.26
N GLY A 268 -22.78 8.51 -7.61
CA GLY A 268 -21.76 9.16 -6.79
C GLY A 268 -21.77 8.63 -5.36
N MET A 269 -22.96 8.27 -4.81
CA MET A 269 -23.11 7.52 -3.58
C MET A 269 -23.41 6.06 -3.93
N VAL A 270 -22.42 5.19 -3.70
CA VAL A 270 -22.51 3.76 -3.99
C VAL A 270 -23.08 2.94 -2.84
N TRP A 271 -23.20 3.55 -1.66
CA TRP A 271 -23.90 2.96 -0.51
C TRP A 271 -24.40 4.04 0.46
N PRO A 272 -25.68 3.99 0.93
CA PRO A 272 -26.75 3.12 0.43
C PRO A 272 -27.20 3.50 -0.98
N LEU A 273 -27.76 2.54 -1.70
CA LEU A 273 -28.22 2.74 -3.08
C LEU A 273 -29.55 3.52 -3.14
N PRO A 274 -29.77 4.37 -4.18
CA PRO A 274 -31.03 5.05 -4.46
C PRO A 274 -31.99 4.09 -5.19
N GLU A 275 -32.71 3.25 -4.43
CA GLU A 275 -33.51 2.14 -4.98
C GLU A 275 -34.60 2.61 -5.95
N LYS A 276 -35.29 3.72 -5.63
CA LYS A 276 -36.39 4.26 -6.48
C LYS A 276 -35.83 4.79 -7.80
N MET A 277 -34.72 5.52 -7.73
CA MET A 277 -34.03 6.04 -8.93
C MET A 277 -33.56 4.89 -9.84
N ILE A 278 -32.98 3.84 -9.24
CA ILE A 278 -32.52 2.64 -9.97
C ILE A 278 -33.70 1.95 -10.65
N ARG A 279 -34.82 1.73 -9.95
CA ARG A 279 -36.02 1.11 -10.53
C ARG A 279 -36.60 1.95 -11.67
N SER A 280 -36.76 3.25 -11.46
CA SER A 280 -37.30 4.16 -12.46
C SER A 280 -36.38 4.23 -13.71
N PHE A 281 -35.09 4.17 -13.52
CA PHE A 281 -34.14 4.11 -14.64
C PHE A 281 -34.24 2.80 -15.41
N ALA A 282 -34.29 1.66 -14.70
CA ALA A 282 -34.37 0.34 -15.30
C ALA A 282 -35.65 0.13 -16.13
N GLU A 283 -36.78 0.76 -15.73
CA GLU A 283 -38.06 0.70 -16.46
C GLU A 283 -38.07 1.48 -17.78
N GLN A 284 -37.07 2.35 -18.01
CA GLN A 284 -37.00 3.26 -19.16
C GLN A 284 -35.93 2.89 -20.18
N VAL A 285 -35.28 1.74 -20.03
CA VAL A 285 -34.26 1.23 -20.97
C VAL A 285 -34.63 -0.18 -21.41
N ASP A 286 -34.31 -0.51 -22.64
CA ASP A 286 -34.62 -1.83 -23.21
C ASP A 286 -33.71 -2.92 -22.63
N GLU A 287 -32.42 -2.60 -22.44
CA GLU A 287 -31.41 -3.52 -21.94
C GLU A 287 -30.55 -2.82 -20.89
N LEU A 288 -30.37 -3.44 -19.72
CA LEU A 288 -29.66 -2.86 -18.58
C LEU A 288 -28.32 -3.55 -18.32
N PHE A 289 -27.26 -2.77 -18.24
CA PHE A 289 -25.91 -3.21 -17.94
C PHE A 289 -25.39 -2.57 -16.65
N ILE A 290 -24.73 -3.38 -15.82
CA ILE A 290 -23.99 -2.90 -14.65
C ILE A 290 -22.50 -2.98 -14.96
N VAL A 291 -21.83 -1.83 -15.01
CA VAL A 291 -20.41 -1.75 -15.31
C VAL A 291 -19.66 -1.27 -14.07
N GLU A 292 -18.94 -2.18 -13.45
CA GLU A 292 -18.20 -1.96 -12.20
C GLU A 292 -16.92 -2.82 -12.17
N GLU A 293 -15.87 -2.31 -11.52
CA GLU A 293 -14.65 -3.06 -11.25
C GLU A 293 -14.83 -3.97 -10.03
N LEU A 294 -13.98 -4.99 -9.91
CA LEU A 294 -13.93 -5.94 -8.79
C LEU A 294 -15.21 -6.77 -8.62
N ASP A 295 -15.74 -6.86 -7.38
CA ASP A 295 -16.89 -7.70 -7.05
C ASP A 295 -18.19 -7.22 -7.73
N PRO A 296 -19.19 -8.11 -7.92
CA PRO A 296 -20.51 -7.74 -8.42
C PRO A 296 -21.33 -7.03 -7.33
N PHE A 297 -20.84 -5.93 -6.77
CA PHE A 297 -21.47 -5.25 -5.64
C PHE A 297 -22.79 -4.57 -6.05
N LEU A 298 -22.73 -3.70 -7.07
CA LEU A 298 -23.95 -3.03 -7.58
C LEU A 298 -24.90 -4.06 -8.19
N GLU A 299 -24.36 -4.95 -9.00
CA GLU A 299 -25.11 -6.01 -9.68
C GLU A 299 -25.92 -6.86 -8.69
N LEU A 300 -25.29 -7.37 -7.63
CA LEU A 300 -25.97 -8.20 -6.63
C LEU A 300 -27.10 -7.45 -5.92
N HIS A 301 -26.87 -6.20 -5.54
CA HIS A 301 -27.89 -5.40 -4.89
C HIS A 301 -29.05 -5.04 -5.82
N ILE A 302 -28.75 -4.74 -7.09
CA ILE A 302 -29.77 -4.43 -8.11
C ILE A 302 -30.58 -5.70 -8.46
N LYS A 303 -29.93 -6.83 -8.64
CA LYS A 303 -30.62 -8.13 -8.82
C LYS A 303 -31.50 -8.50 -7.61
N ALA A 304 -31.05 -8.20 -6.39
CA ALA A 304 -31.84 -8.40 -5.19
C ALA A 304 -33.11 -7.53 -5.13
N MET A 305 -33.17 -6.40 -5.87
CA MET A 305 -34.36 -5.61 -6.07
C MET A 305 -35.35 -6.24 -7.07
N GLY A 306 -35.02 -7.39 -7.68
CA GLY A 306 -35.82 -8.05 -8.73
C GLY A 306 -35.66 -7.46 -10.12
N ILE A 307 -34.60 -6.68 -10.38
CA ILE A 307 -34.31 -6.07 -11.65
C ILE A 307 -33.40 -7.01 -12.47
N THR A 308 -33.78 -7.27 -13.72
CA THR A 308 -32.94 -8.05 -14.65
C THR A 308 -31.86 -7.14 -15.24
N CYS A 309 -30.61 -7.57 -15.19
CA CYS A 309 -29.49 -6.83 -15.76
C CYS A 309 -28.33 -7.77 -16.12
N HIS A 310 -27.51 -7.33 -17.05
CA HIS A 310 -26.19 -7.89 -17.32
C HIS A 310 -25.14 -7.24 -16.42
N GLY A 311 -24.14 -8.00 -16.00
CA GLY A 311 -23.03 -7.53 -15.17
C GLY A 311 -21.82 -8.41 -15.37
N LYS A 312 -21.40 -9.17 -14.36
CA LYS A 312 -20.24 -10.06 -14.40
C LYS A 312 -20.40 -11.30 -15.30
N ASP A 313 -21.59 -11.51 -15.84
CA ASP A 313 -21.81 -12.45 -16.95
C ASP A 313 -21.13 -11.99 -18.26
N LEU A 314 -20.89 -10.70 -18.42
CA LEU A 314 -20.20 -10.09 -19.55
C LEU A 314 -18.94 -9.35 -19.13
N ILE A 315 -19.01 -8.51 -18.09
CA ILE A 315 -17.92 -7.67 -17.62
C ILE A 315 -16.96 -8.51 -16.75
N PRO A 316 -15.64 -8.52 -16.99
CA PRO A 316 -14.70 -9.26 -16.16
C PRO A 316 -14.81 -8.88 -14.67
N ALA A 317 -14.71 -9.90 -13.80
CA ALA A 317 -14.66 -9.69 -12.35
C ALA A 317 -13.24 -9.41 -11.85
N GLU A 318 -12.25 -9.76 -12.63
CA GLU A 318 -10.83 -9.68 -12.28
C GLU A 318 -10.15 -8.56 -13.08
N GLY A 319 -9.22 -7.88 -12.43
CA GLY A 319 -8.39 -6.87 -13.06
C GLY A 319 -9.05 -5.50 -13.22
N GLU A 320 -8.27 -4.57 -13.79
CA GLU A 320 -8.69 -3.20 -14.06
C GLU A 320 -9.48 -3.13 -15.36
N LEU A 321 -10.60 -2.41 -15.37
CA LEU A 321 -11.35 -2.14 -16.60
C LEU A 321 -10.68 -1.02 -17.41
N ASN A 322 -11.02 -0.98 -18.70
CA ASN A 322 -10.70 0.11 -19.61
C ASN A 322 -11.75 0.17 -20.73
N PRO A 323 -11.80 1.24 -21.55
CA PRO A 323 -12.77 1.36 -22.63
C PRO A 323 -12.77 0.18 -23.61
N GLY A 324 -11.61 -0.39 -23.93
CA GLY A 324 -11.49 -1.55 -24.81
C GLY A 324 -12.13 -2.82 -24.26
N ILE A 325 -11.91 -3.09 -22.98
CA ILE A 325 -12.52 -4.23 -22.27
C ILE A 325 -14.04 -4.05 -22.22
N VAL A 326 -14.53 -2.86 -21.85
CA VAL A 326 -15.98 -2.55 -21.79
C VAL A 326 -16.62 -2.71 -23.17
N ARG A 327 -16.01 -2.20 -24.24
CA ARG A 327 -16.50 -2.37 -25.60
C ARG A 327 -16.60 -3.84 -25.98
N LYS A 328 -15.52 -4.58 -25.84
CA LYS A 328 -15.46 -6.01 -26.19
C LYS A 328 -16.50 -6.83 -25.42
N ALA A 329 -16.62 -6.58 -24.12
CA ALA A 329 -17.55 -7.31 -23.25
C ALA A 329 -19.02 -7.13 -23.68
N ILE A 330 -19.41 -5.95 -24.11
CA ILE A 330 -20.81 -5.61 -24.41
C ILE A 330 -21.15 -5.78 -25.90
N THR A 331 -20.21 -5.47 -26.81
CA THR A 331 -20.49 -5.52 -28.27
C THR A 331 -19.86 -6.74 -28.95
N GLY A 332 -18.93 -7.42 -28.32
CA GLY A 332 -18.10 -8.46 -28.93
C GLY A 332 -17.00 -7.89 -29.88
N GLU A 333 -16.94 -6.58 -30.06
CA GLU A 333 -15.97 -5.94 -30.94
C GLU A 333 -14.65 -5.66 -30.23
N GLU A 334 -13.54 -6.03 -30.84
CA GLU A 334 -12.23 -5.65 -30.34
C GLU A 334 -11.92 -4.19 -30.70
N SER A 335 -11.41 -3.44 -29.77
CA SER A 335 -10.86 -2.12 -30.08
C SER A 335 -9.66 -2.28 -31.01
N PRO A 336 -9.49 -1.40 -32.02
CA PRO A 336 -8.29 -1.39 -32.83
C PRO A 336 -7.08 -1.13 -31.89
N GLY A 337 -6.41 -2.21 -31.51
CA GLY A 337 -5.23 -2.17 -30.67
C GLY A 337 -3.98 -1.89 -31.49
N PHE A 338 -2.96 -1.36 -30.83
CA PHE A 338 -1.60 -1.41 -31.38
C PHE A 338 -1.14 -2.87 -31.44
N ALA A 339 -0.42 -3.23 -32.51
CA ALA A 339 0.19 -4.55 -32.58
C ALA A 339 1.05 -4.80 -31.31
N PRO A 340 0.92 -5.98 -30.69
CA PRO A 340 1.74 -6.31 -29.54
C PRO A 340 3.22 -6.16 -29.88
N VAL A 341 3.94 -5.34 -29.14
CA VAL A 341 5.39 -5.23 -29.23
C VAL A 341 5.98 -6.24 -28.27
N ASP A 342 6.80 -7.16 -28.76
CA ASP A 342 7.54 -8.09 -27.92
C ASP A 342 8.63 -7.33 -27.16
N LEU A 343 8.30 -6.92 -25.95
CA LEU A 343 9.22 -6.22 -25.04
C LEU A 343 9.81 -7.21 -24.03
N PRO A 344 11.11 -7.11 -23.75
CA PRO A 344 11.70 -7.94 -22.73
C PRO A 344 11.05 -7.68 -21.36
N LEU A 345 10.73 -8.76 -20.65
CA LEU A 345 10.24 -8.67 -19.27
C LEU A 345 11.27 -7.96 -18.39
N ARG A 346 10.80 -7.00 -17.59
CA ARG A 346 11.60 -6.25 -16.63
C ARG A 346 11.05 -6.46 -15.22
N PRO A 347 11.28 -7.65 -14.60
CA PRO A 347 10.79 -7.90 -13.26
C PRO A 347 11.40 -6.90 -12.28
N PRO A 348 10.66 -6.55 -11.21
CA PRO A 348 11.19 -5.68 -10.16
C PRO A 348 12.44 -6.32 -9.55
N ASN A 349 13.42 -5.50 -9.17
CA ASN A 349 14.67 -5.95 -8.57
C ASN A 349 15.07 -5.05 -7.42
N MET A 350 15.80 -5.59 -6.44
CA MET A 350 16.38 -4.78 -5.38
C MET A 350 17.42 -3.81 -5.96
N CYS A 351 17.57 -2.64 -5.36
CA CYS A 351 18.53 -1.61 -5.79
C CYS A 351 19.98 -2.11 -5.75
N PRO A 352 20.90 -1.53 -6.56
CA PRO A 352 22.32 -1.71 -6.35
C PRO A 352 22.73 -1.29 -4.93
N GLY A 353 23.46 -2.15 -4.22
CA GLY A 353 23.87 -1.90 -2.84
C GLY A 353 22.78 -2.01 -1.78
N CYS A 354 21.61 -2.51 -2.14
CA CYS A 354 20.56 -2.76 -1.17
C CYS A 354 21.05 -3.64 -0.01
N PRO A 355 20.86 -3.24 1.26
CA PRO A 355 21.32 -4.02 2.41
C PRO A 355 20.67 -5.41 2.49
N HIS A 356 19.44 -5.56 1.99
CA HIS A 356 18.73 -6.83 2.04
C HIS A 356 19.40 -7.95 1.24
N ARG A 357 20.16 -7.63 0.17
CA ARG A 357 20.81 -8.65 -0.68
C ARG A 357 21.77 -9.55 0.09
N GLY A 358 22.64 -8.96 0.92
CA GLY A 358 23.62 -9.72 1.71
C GLY A 358 22.94 -10.67 2.69
N LEU A 359 21.86 -10.22 3.35
CA LEU A 359 21.09 -11.06 4.24
C LEU A 359 20.45 -12.24 3.49
N PHE A 360 19.71 -11.98 2.40
CA PHE A 360 19.02 -13.05 1.65
C PHE A 360 19.98 -14.02 0.99
N TYR A 361 21.14 -13.54 0.53
CA TYR A 361 22.21 -14.41 0.11
C TYR A 361 22.69 -15.34 1.25
N ALA A 362 22.86 -14.79 2.46
CA ALA A 362 23.26 -15.56 3.61
C ALA A 362 22.17 -16.58 4.05
N LEU A 363 20.89 -16.19 4.03
CA LEU A 363 19.75 -17.06 4.34
C LEU A 363 19.61 -18.20 3.33
N GLY A 364 19.73 -17.94 2.04
CA GLY A 364 19.67 -18.98 1.00
C GLY A 364 20.74 -20.08 1.16
N LYS A 365 21.81 -19.81 1.93
CA LYS A 365 22.83 -20.81 2.28
C LYS A 365 22.49 -21.61 3.54
N GLN A 366 21.51 -21.19 4.35
CA GLN A 366 21.10 -21.92 5.57
C GLN A 366 20.11 -23.06 5.27
N LYS A 367 19.42 -23.03 4.11
CA LYS A 367 18.43 -24.04 3.73
C LYS A 367 17.27 -24.16 4.73
N VAL A 368 16.84 -23.04 5.29
CA VAL A 368 15.71 -22.93 6.22
C VAL A 368 14.49 -22.39 5.49
N PHE A 369 13.29 -22.69 6.00
CA PHE A 369 12.07 -22.02 5.55
C PHE A 369 12.07 -20.58 6.04
N VAL A 370 11.92 -19.61 5.14
CA VAL A 370 11.87 -18.19 5.45
C VAL A 370 10.42 -17.70 5.35
N ALA A 371 9.78 -17.55 6.50
CA ALA A 371 8.49 -16.88 6.57
C ALA A 371 8.71 -15.37 6.45
N GLY A 372 8.44 -14.85 5.26
CA GLY A 372 8.63 -13.46 4.92
C GLY A 372 7.43 -12.59 5.25
N ASP A 373 7.59 -11.32 4.90
CA ASP A 373 6.61 -10.27 5.15
C ASP A 373 6.62 -9.26 3.99
N ILE A 374 5.82 -8.20 4.07
CA ILE A 374 5.60 -7.23 3.00
C ILE A 374 6.59 -6.07 3.09
N GLY A 375 7.37 -5.89 2.03
CA GLY A 375 8.35 -4.82 1.87
C GLY A 375 9.25 -5.05 0.66
N CYS A 376 10.21 -4.15 0.37
CA CYS A 376 11.19 -4.36 -0.71
C CYS A 376 11.92 -5.70 -0.61
N TYR A 377 12.08 -6.21 0.59
CA TYR A 377 12.74 -7.48 0.86
C TYR A 377 11.91 -8.70 0.42
N THR A 378 10.61 -8.56 0.14
CA THR A 378 9.82 -9.62 -0.50
C THR A 378 10.47 -10.06 -1.81
N LEU A 379 11.15 -9.16 -2.53
CA LEU A 379 11.91 -9.48 -3.74
C LEU A 379 13.05 -10.51 -3.51
N GLY A 380 13.35 -10.86 -2.27
CA GLY A 380 14.27 -11.96 -1.91
C GLY A 380 13.80 -13.34 -2.35
N PHE A 381 12.49 -13.51 -2.71
CA PHE A 381 11.98 -14.77 -3.29
C PHE A 381 12.45 -14.99 -4.73
N LEU A 382 12.81 -13.91 -5.44
CA LEU A 382 13.24 -13.98 -6.84
C LEU A 382 14.66 -14.57 -6.99
N PRO A 383 14.91 -15.29 -8.09
CA PRO A 383 16.28 -15.66 -8.44
C PRO A 383 17.20 -14.44 -8.59
N PRO A 384 18.48 -14.58 -8.29
CA PRO A 384 19.20 -15.77 -7.82
C PRO A 384 19.18 -15.96 -6.31
N LEU A 385 18.52 -15.08 -5.53
CA LEU A 385 18.48 -15.16 -4.06
C LEU A 385 17.61 -16.32 -3.60
N SER A 386 16.38 -16.41 -4.11
CA SER A 386 15.40 -17.50 -3.84
C SER A 386 15.37 -17.92 -2.37
N ALA A 387 15.26 -16.94 -1.47
CA ALA A 387 15.43 -17.13 -0.03
C ALA A 387 14.25 -16.57 0.78
N MET A 388 13.04 -16.67 0.24
CA MET A 388 11.79 -16.39 0.94
C MET A 388 10.75 -17.38 0.44
N ASP A 389 10.03 -18.03 1.37
CA ASP A 389 9.15 -19.16 1.07
C ASP A 389 7.67 -18.81 1.30
N SER A 390 7.36 -17.75 2.06
CA SER A 390 5.98 -17.28 2.23
C SER A 390 5.92 -15.76 2.44
N CYS A 391 4.79 -15.16 2.03
CA CYS A 391 4.42 -13.78 2.29
C CYS A 391 2.89 -13.69 2.27
N VAL A 392 2.25 -13.35 3.39
CA VAL A 392 0.78 -13.34 3.54
C VAL A 392 0.27 -11.91 3.76
N CYS A 393 0.52 -11.34 4.92
CA CYS A 393 0.16 -9.97 5.28
C CYS A 393 1.19 -9.40 6.25
N MET A 394 1.12 -8.09 6.51
CA MET A 394 2.07 -7.41 7.39
C MET A 394 2.06 -7.99 8.81
N GLY A 395 3.20 -8.47 9.29
CA GLY A 395 3.39 -9.11 10.58
C GLY A 395 3.18 -10.63 10.61
N ALA A 396 2.60 -11.22 9.56
CA ALA A 396 2.24 -12.64 9.53
C ALA A 396 3.44 -13.57 9.66
N GLY A 397 4.60 -13.22 9.08
CA GLY A 397 5.80 -14.05 9.13
C GLY A 397 6.22 -14.38 10.57
N VAL A 398 6.15 -13.40 11.48
CA VAL A 398 6.49 -13.57 12.90
C VAL A 398 5.56 -14.57 13.61
N SER A 399 4.26 -14.46 13.35
CA SER A 399 3.28 -15.38 13.96
C SER A 399 3.30 -16.77 13.31
N ALA A 400 3.59 -16.83 12.00
CA ALA A 400 3.63 -18.10 11.26
C ALA A 400 4.76 -19.01 11.74
N VAL A 401 5.99 -18.49 11.94
CA VAL A 401 7.09 -19.32 12.47
C VAL A 401 6.79 -19.86 13.86
N HIS A 402 6.08 -19.09 14.70
CA HIS A 402 5.63 -19.59 15.99
C HIS A 402 4.69 -20.80 15.82
N GLY A 403 3.73 -20.69 14.90
CA GLY A 403 2.84 -21.81 14.56
C GLY A 403 3.58 -23.02 14.03
N MET A 404 4.56 -22.82 13.15
CA MET A 404 5.43 -23.88 12.63
C MET A 404 6.23 -24.55 13.73
N ALA A 405 6.88 -23.75 14.59
CA ALA A 405 7.65 -24.25 15.74
C ALA A 405 6.79 -25.12 16.67
N LYS A 406 5.56 -24.69 16.98
CA LYS A 406 4.64 -25.45 17.82
C LYS A 406 4.14 -26.75 17.16
N ALA A 407 3.96 -26.73 15.84
CA ALA A 407 3.52 -27.91 15.08
C ALA A 407 4.64 -28.94 14.91
N LEU A 408 5.87 -28.49 14.70
CA LEU A 408 7.03 -29.36 14.46
C LEU A 408 7.65 -29.89 15.76
N GLY A 409 7.42 -29.23 16.91
CA GLY A 409 8.08 -29.55 18.17
C GLY A 409 9.60 -29.42 18.04
N ASP A 410 10.36 -30.24 18.78
CA ASP A 410 11.82 -30.18 18.78
C ASP A 410 12.47 -30.47 17.43
N GLU A 411 11.77 -31.18 16.54
CA GLU A 411 12.25 -31.50 15.20
C GLU A 411 12.31 -30.29 14.26
N GLY A 412 11.59 -29.20 14.58
CA GLY A 412 11.56 -27.97 13.81
C GLY A 412 12.73 -27.04 14.07
N MET A 413 13.45 -27.22 15.19
CA MET A 413 14.54 -26.33 15.57
C MET A 413 15.58 -26.22 14.44
N GLY A 414 15.92 -24.99 14.07
CA GLY A 414 16.87 -24.73 13.00
C GLY A 414 16.31 -24.83 11.57
N LYS A 415 14.99 -25.05 11.40
CA LYS A 415 14.37 -25.26 10.09
C LYS A 415 13.56 -24.08 9.57
N GLU A 416 13.16 -23.15 10.41
CA GLU A 416 12.35 -21.97 10.04
C GLU A 416 12.87 -20.67 10.69
N VAL A 417 12.57 -19.55 10.01
CA VAL A 417 12.92 -18.21 10.47
C VAL A 417 11.92 -17.19 9.93
N ALA A 418 11.58 -16.17 10.73
CA ALA A 418 10.81 -15.02 10.27
C ALA A 418 11.73 -13.90 9.78
N VAL A 419 11.33 -13.23 8.69
CA VAL A 419 11.98 -12.01 8.19
C VAL A 419 10.95 -10.91 8.08
N ILE A 420 11.20 -9.76 8.72
CA ILE A 420 10.26 -8.64 8.78
C ILE A 420 11.01 -7.30 8.70
N GLY A 421 10.49 -6.32 7.95
CA GLY A 421 11.04 -4.96 7.90
C GLY A 421 10.76 -4.16 9.17
N ASP A 422 11.53 -3.10 9.39
CA ASP A 422 11.41 -2.20 10.55
C ASP A 422 10.01 -1.58 10.69
N SER A 423 9.47 -1.01 9.62
CA SER A 423 8.12 -0.45 9.59
C SER A 423 7.06 -1.52 9.85
N THR A 424 7.17 -2.67 9.19
CA THR A 424 6.22 -3.78 9.33
C THR A 424 6.30 -4.43 10.71
N PHE A 425 7.47 -4.45 11.33
CA PHE A 425 7.64 -4.91 12.71
C PHE A 425 6.86 -4.04 13.69
N VAL A 426 6.94 -2.71 13.55
CA VAL A 426 6.15 -1.77 14.35
C VAL A 426 4.67 -1.87 14.03
N HIS A 427 4.31 -2.10 12.77
CA HIS A 427 2.92 -2.22 12.33
C HIS A 427 2.19 -3.37 13.01
N SER A 428 2.73 -4.59 12.98
CA SER A 428 2.07 -5.79 13.50
C SER A 428 3.02 -6.86 14.07
N GLY A 429 4.34 -6.74 13.87
CA GLY A 429 5.30 -7.75 14.30
C GLY A 429 5.55 -7.78 15.82
N ILE A 430 5.41 -6.65 16.50
CA ILE A 430 5.63 -6.53 17.96
C ILE A 430 4.73 -7.49 18.73
N THR A 431 3.45 -7.53 18.40
CA THR A 431 2.47 -8.42 19.06
C THR A 431 2.76 -9.89 18.78
N GLY A 432 3.22 -10.22 17.55
CA GLY A 432 3.70 -11.55 17.20
C GLY A 432 4.92 -11.97 18.04
N LEU A 433 5.88 -11.06 18.25
CA LEU A 433 7.06 -11.34 19.08
C LEU A 433 6.69 -11.52 20.56
N ILE A 434 5.77 -10.71 21.08
CA ILE A 434 5.24 -10.90 22.43
C ILE A 434 4.62 -12.30 22.57
N ASN A 435 3.86 -12.74 21.58
CA ASN A 435 3.25 -14.08 21.57
C ASN A 435 4.31 -15.21 21.56
N ILE A 436 5.38 -15.07 20.77
CA ILE A 436 6.52 -16.01 20.73
C ILE A 436 7.14 -16.14 22.14
N VAL A 437 7.43 -15.02 22.79
CA VAL A 437 8.06 -14.99 24.12
C VAL A 437 7.12 -15.55 25.18
N TYR A 438 5.87 -15.08 25.20
CA TYR A 438 4.85 -15.51 26.17
C TYR A 438 4.60 -17.01 26.12
N ASN A 439 4.56 -17.60 24.91
CA ASN A 439 4.32 -19.03 24.72
C ASN A 439 5.60 -19.86 24.58
N ASN A 440 6.74 -19.28 24.87
CA ASN A 440 8.04 -19.95 24.95
C ASN A 440 8.35 -20.80 23.70
N SER A 441 8.63 -20.14 22.56
CA SER A 441 8.98 -20.76 21.29
C SER A 441 10.47 -20.56 21.00
N TYR A 442 11.09 -21.48 20.27
CA TYR A 442 12.47 -21.35 19.79
C TYR A 442 12.59 -20.52 18.49
N SER A 443 11.52 -19.83 18.09
CA SER A 443 11.50 -19.11 16.82
C SER A 443 12.49 -17.95 16.77
N THR A 444 13.19 -17.81 15.64
CA THR A 444 14.07 -16.67 15.35
C THR A 444 13.38 -15.65 14.48
N VAL A 445 13.43 -14.38 14.89
CA VAL A 445 12.87 -13.25 14.13
C VAL A 445 14.01 -12.34 13.66
N ILE A 446 14.09 -12.10 12.36
CA ILE A 446 15.07 -11.21 11.74
C ILE A 446 14.39 -9.90 11.38
N ILE A 447 14.77 -8.81 12.04
CA ILE A 447 14.29 -7.45 11.78
C ILE A 447 15.23 -6.77 10.80
N LEU A 448 14.70 -6.29 9.66
CA LEU A 448 15.43 -5.55 8.63
C LEU A 448 15.34 -4.05 8.93
N ASP A 449 16.27 -3.54 9.72
CA ASP A 449 16.35 -2.13 10.09
C ASP A 449 17.03 -1.31 8.99
N ASN A 450 16.25 -0.85 8.03
CA ASN A 450 16.71 0.03 6.95
C ASN A 450 16.31 1.50 7.14
N ARG A 451 15.63 1.82 8.25
CA ARG A 451 15.23 3.15 8.72
C ARG A 451 14.26 3.91 7.83
N ILE A 452 13.49 3.20 6.99
CA ILE A 452 12.54 3.87 6.11
C ILE A 452 11.50 2.88 5.55
N THR A 453 10.28 3.32 5.33
CA THR A 453 9.25 2.58 4.60
C THR A 453 9.50 2.80 3.10
N ALA A 454 10.39 1.98 2.52
CA ALA A 454 10.94 2.26 1.21
C ALA A 454 10.00 1.91 0.04
N MET A 455 9.21 0.86 0.17
CA MET A 455 8.41 0.29 -0.92
C MET A 455 7.35 1.26 -1.46
N THR A 456 6.73 2.03 -0.59
CA THR A 456 5.62 2.95 -0.89
C THR A 456 6.06 4.37 -1.25
N GLY A 457 7.38 4.64 -1.31
CA GLY A 457 7.91 5.96 -1.69
C GLY A 457 8.85 6.61 -0.67
N GLN A 458 9.44 5.84 0.25
CA GLN A 458 10.43 6.30 1.23
C GLN A 458 9.83 7.17 2.35
N GLN A 459 8.68 6.79 2.87
CA GLN A 459 8.05 7.49 3.99
C GLN A 459 8.80 7.23 5.30
N PRO A 460 8.93 8.24 6.17
CA PRO A 460 9.47 8.05 7.50
C PRO A 460 8.56 7.12 8.34
N ASN A 461 9.20 6.37 9.24
CA ASN A 461 8.55 5.49 10.20
C ASN A 461 9.19 5.67 11.58
N PRO A 462 8.71 5.03 12.65
CA PRO A 462 9.29 5.18 13.99
C PRO A 462 10.78 4.87 14.13
N ALA A 463 11.40 4.17 13.16
CA ALA A 463 12.84 3.90 13.14
C ALA A 463 13.66 4.96 12.40
N SER A 464 13.01 5.92 11.70
CA SER A 464 13.71 6.88 10.83
C SER A 464 14.28 8.10 11.55
N GLY A 465 13.72 8.46 12.71
CA GLY A 465 14.09 9.66 13.46
C GLY A 465 13.52 10.97 12.90
N THR A 466 12.58 10.90 11.97
CA THR A 466 11.87 12.05 11.40
C THR A 466 10.37 11.74 11.24
N ASN A 467 9.53 12.79 11.27
CA ASN A 467 8.10 12.69 11.01
C ASN A 467 7.76 12.96 9.52
N ILE A 468 6.47 12.93 9.16
CA ILE A 468 5.98 13.17 7.78
C ILE A 468 6.41 14.54 7.21
N LYS A 469 6.61 15.55 8.05
CA LYS A 469 7.07 16.88 7.65
C LYS A 469 8.60 17.00 7.56
N GLY A 470 9.34 15.91 7.86
CA GLY A 470 10.80 15.89 7.90
C GLY A 470 11.40 16.53 9.17
N GLU A 471 10.59 16.80 10.18
CA GLU A 471 11.03 17.33 11.48
C GLU A 471 11.62 16.18 12.32
N PRO A 472 12.58 16.48 13.24
CA PRO A 472 13.11 15.47 14.16
C PRO A 472 12.01 14.81 14.99
N ALA A 473 12.06 13.49 15.10
CA ALA A 473 11.15 12.67 15.91
C ALA A 473 11.93 11.63 16.71
N GLN A 474 11.31 11.12 17.78
CA GLN A 474 11.91 10.08 18.59
C GLN A 474 12.10 8.80 17.77
N MET A 475 13.33 8.32 17.70
CA MET A 475 13.67 7.07 17.03
C MET A 475 13.50 5.89 17.99
N LEU A 476 12.83 4.84 17.51
CA LEU A 476 12.66 3.60 18.26
C LEU A 476 13.95 2.77 18.26
N ASP A 477 14.35 2.30 19.43
CA ASP A 477 15.45 1.37 19.61
C ASP A 477 14.93 -0.08 19.65
N PHE A 478 15.12 -0.81 18.56
CA PHE A 478 14.65 -2.21 18.46
C PHE A 478 15.37 -3.16 19.42
N GLU A 479 16.64 -2.92 19.76
CA GLU A 479 17.36 -3.79 20.71
C GLU A 479 16.77 -3.66 22.11
N GLN A 480 16.56 -2.42 22.56
CA GLN A 480 15.92 -2.17 23.87
C GLN A 480 14.48 -2.68 23.88
N LEU A 481 13.72 -2.45 22.82
CA LEU A 481 12.34 -2.92 22.71
C LEU A 481 12.25 -4.45 22.81
N CYS A 482 13.03 -5.18 22.03
CA CYS A 482 13.01 -6.64 22.03
C CYS A 482 13.45 -7.22 23.39
N LYS A 483 14.45 -6.61 24.03
CA LYS A 483 14.86 -6.98 25.40
C LYS A 483 13.75 -6.71 26.42
N ALA A 484 13.05 -5.57 26.30
CA ALA A 484 11.92 -5.23 27.18
C ALA A 484 10.73 -6.19 27.01
N ILE A 485 10.51 -6.74 25.83
CA ILE A 485 9.52 -7.79 25.55
C ILE A 485 9.91 -9.11 26.25
N GLY A 486 11.19 -9.31 26.58
CA GLY A 486 11.69 -10.50 27.27
C GLY A 486 12.57 -11.41 26.41
N VAL A 487 12.96 -10.97 25.21
CA VAL A 487 13.91 -11.71 24.38
C VAL A 487 15.31 -11.59 24.99
N LYS A 488 15.92 -12.71 25.30
CA LYS A 488 17.28 -12.75 25.91
C LYS A 488 18.37 -12.58 24.86
N ASN A 489 18.16 -13.17 23.69
CA ASN A 489 19.13 -13.18 22.59
C ASN A 489 18.74 -12.15 21.54
N VAL A 490 19.33 -10.97 21.61
CA VAL A 490 19.14 -9.88 20.65
C VAL A 490 20.50 -9.50 20.10
N VAL A 491 20.72 -9.74 18.81
CA VAL A 491 22.01 -9.51 18.13
C VAL A 491 21.80 -8.61 16.92
N ALA A 492 22.60 -7.57 16.77
CA ALA A 492 22.60 -6.69 15.62
C ALA A 492 23.87 -6.90 14.77
N PHE A 493 23.72 -6.84 13.44
CA PHE A 493 24.86 -6.95 12.52
C PHE A 493 24.68 -6.08 11.27
N ASN A 494 25.78 -5.82 10.55
CA ASN A 494 25.77 -5.12 9.28
C ASN A 494 25.60 -6.13 8.11
N PRO A 495 24.51 -6.12 7.34
CA PRO A 495 24.25 -7.09 6.26
C PRO A 495 25.22 -6.97 5.07
N HIS A 496 26.00 -5.89 4.96
CA HIS A 496 27.07 -5.81 3.97
C HIS A 496 28.26 -6.74 4.30
N LYS A 497 28.36 -7.22 5.56
CA LYS A 497 29.33 -8.20 6.04
C LYS A 497 28.75 -9.61 5.96
N ILE A 498 28.69 -10.16 4.74
CA ILE A 498 27.97 -11.41 4.44
C ILE A 498 28.55 -12.60 5.22
N ASN A 499 29.86 -12.67 5.39
CA ASN A 499 30.50 -13.77 6.11
C ASN A 499 30.19 -13.74 7.62
N GLU A 500 30.10 -12.55 8.23
CA GLU A 500 29.65 -12.36 9.60
C GLU A 500 28.15 -12.72 9.73
N ALA A 501 27.31 -12.23 8.81
CA ALA A 501 25.89 -12.53 8.77
C ALA A 501 25.63 -14.05 8.78
N ARG A 502 26.35 -14.82 7.96
CA ARG A 502 26.22 -16.28 7.87
C ARG A 502 26.52 -16.98 9.20
N LYS A 503 27.48 -16.49 9.97
CA LYS A 503 27.84 -17.07 11.27
C LYS A 503 26.74 -16.79 12.31
N ILE A 504 26.32 -15.52 12.41
CA ILE A 504 25.26 -15.09 13.33
C ILE A 504 23.95 -15.83 13.03
N LEU A 505 23.52 -15.86 11.77
CA LEU A 505 22.30 -16.57 11.39
C LEU A 505 22.35 -18.06 11.75
N LYS A 506 23.48 -18.73 11.46
CA LYS A 506 23.63 -20.14 11.81
C LYS A 506 23.54 -20.38 13.32
N GLU A 507 24.07 -19.50 14.14
CA GLU A 507 23.99 -19.59 15.59
C GLU A 507 22.58 -19.34 16.10
N GLU A 508 21.98 -18.21 15.71
CA GLU A 508 20.71 -17.75 16.27
C GLU A 508 19.51 -18.62 15.83
N ILE A 509 19.50 -19.12 14.60
CA ILE A 509 18.44 -19.99 14.07
C ILE A 509 18.41 -21.36 14.82
N ASN A 510 19.54 -21.82 15.35
CA ASN A 510 19.62 -23.08 16.07
C ASN A 510 19.48 -22.92 17.60
N ARG A 511 19.08 -21.76 18.10
CA ARG A 511 18.86 -21.56 19.54
C ARG A 511 17.57 -22.25 20.02
N PRO A 512 17.59 -22.88 21.21
CA PRO A 512 16.40 -23.53 21.77
C PRO A 512 15.45 -22.56 22.49
N GLU A 513 15.60 -21.25 22.28
CA GLU A 513 14.81 -20.19 22.89
C GLU A 513 14.58 -19.03 21.89
N PRO A 514 13.63 -18.12 22.17
CA PRO A 514 13.37 -16.98 21.29
C PRO A 514 14.63 -16.17 21.01
N SER A 515 14.86 -15.85 19.74
CA SER A 515 16.00 -15.03 19.29
C SER A 515 15.54 -13.93 18.34
N VAL A 516 16.15 -12.75 18.45
CA VAL A 516 15.97 -11.64 17.52
C VAL A 516 17.30 -11.25 16.92
N VAL A 517 17.34 -11.20 15.60
CA VAL A 517 18.49 -10.77 14.82
C VAL A 517 18.14 -9.47 14.10
N ILE A 518 18.90 -8.40 14.32
CA ILE A 518 18.67 -7.09 13.70
C ILE A 518 19.68 -6.87 12.58
N SER A 519 19.22 -6.98 11.35
CA SER A 519 20.01 -6.68 10.15
C SER A 519 19.95 -5.17 9.89
N ARG A 520 20.97 -4.43 10.33
CA ARG A 520 20.96 -2.96 10.36
C ARG A 520 21.88 -2.34 9.34
N ALA A 521 21.30 -1.70 8.33
CA ALA A 521 21.99 -0.78 7.43
C ALA A 521 20.98 0.12 6.71
N PRO A 522 21.25 1.43 6.53
CA PRO A 522 20.29 2.36 5.95
C PRO A 522 19.98 2.02 4.48
N CYS A 523 18.74 2.29 4.07
CA CYS A 523 18.34 2.16 2.68
C CYS A 523 19.18 3.10 1.79
N VAL A 524 19.71 2.58 0.69
CA VAL A 524 20.56 3.34 -0.26
C VAL A 524 19.83 4.51 -0.92
N LEU A 525 18.50 4.56 -0.83
CA LEU A 525 17.67 5.62 -1.41
C LEU A 525 17.40 6.77 -0.43
N ILE A 526 17.80 6.67 0.83
CA ILE A 526 17.71 7.78 1.79
C ILE A 526 18.55 8.96 1.26
N PRO A 527 18.04 10.20 1.30
CA PRO A 527 18.73 11.36 0.71
C PRO A 527 20.17 11.56 1.19
N SER A 528 20.48 11.31 2.45
CA SER A 528 21.84 11.34 2.99
C SER A 528 22.75 10.28 2.38
N GLU A 529 22.23 9.07 2.17
CA GLU A 529 22.96 7.96 1.55
C GLU A 529 23.18 8.18 0.05
N LYS A 530 22.22 8.79 -0.66
CA LYS A 530 22.36 9.17 -2.07
C LYS A 530 23.47 10.21 -2.29
N LYS A 531 23.62 11.16 -1.36
CA LYS A 531 24.64 12.22 -1.43
C LYS A 531 26.04 11.76 -1.04
N ARG A 532 26.16 10.60 -0.42
CA ARG A 532 27.45 10.06 0.01
C ARG A 532 28.30 9.71 -1.22
N VAL A 533 29.48 10.29 -1.31
CA VAL A 533 30.47 9.93 -2.35
C VAL A 533 30.87 8.47 -2.14
N LYS A 534 30.70 7.66 -3.15
CA LYS A 534 30.96 6.22 -3.10
C LYS A 534 31.97 5.88 -4.18
N VAL A 535 33.06 5.22 -3.80
CA VAL A 535 34.01 4.68 -4.74
C VAL A 535 33.49 3.33 -5.22
N PRO A 536 33.20 3.17 -6.53
CA PRO A 536 32.69 1.91 -7.06
C PRO A 536 33.76 0.81 -6.95
N TYR A 537 33.31 -0.44 -6.87
CA TYR A 537 34.18 -1.60 -7.01
C TYR A 537 34.31 -1.95 -8.48
N GLN A 538 35.46 -2.53 -8.81
CA GLN A 538 35.79 -3.04 -10.15
C GLN A 538 36.25 -4.49 -10.06
N ILE A 539 36.14 -5.21 -11.17
CA ILE A 539 36.65 -6.58 -11.26
C ILE A 539 37.93 -6.58 -12.08
N ARG A 540 39.01 -6.99 -11.43
CA ARG A 540 40.31 -7.25 -12.10
C ARG A 540 40.17 -8.54 -12.88
N ARG A 541 40.13 -8.44 -14.20
CA ARG A 541 39.87 -9.56 -15.11
C ARG A 541 40.88 -10.70 -14.91
N ASP A 542 42.13 -10.36 -14.73
CA ASP A 542 43.23 -11.33 -14.59
C ASP A 542 43.13 -12.20 -13.32
N TYR A 543 42.43 -11.73 -12.31
CA TYR A 543 42.14 -12.47 -11.07
C TYR A 543 40.79 -13.17 -11.10
N CYS A 544 39.91 -12.80 -12.04
CA CYS A 544 38.59 -13.39 -12.13
C CYS A 544 38.64 -14.80 -12.74
N THR A 545 38.22 -15.79 -11.98
CA THR A 545 38.19 -17.20 -12.41
C THR A 545 36.88 -17.64 -13.08
N GLY A 546 35.93 -16.71 -13.28
CA GLY A 546 34.65 -17.05 -13.87
C GLY A 546 33.75 -17.90 -12.96
N CYS A 547 33.94 -17.90 -11.65
CA CYS A 547 33.22 -18.76 -10.70
C CYS A 547 31.76 -18.31 -10.43
N MET A 548 31.35 -17.13 -10.92
CA MET A 548 29.99 -16.56 -10.82
C MET A 548 29.48 -16.32 -9.39
N ALA A 549 30.31 -16.45 -8.34
CA ALA A 549 29.86 -16.31 -6.95
C ALA A 549 29.23 -14.93 -6.67
N CYS A 550 29.78 -13.85 -7.25
CA CYS A 550 29.28 -12.49 -7.12
C CYS A 550 27.90 -12.28 -7.80
N LEU A 551 27.61 -13.02 -8.88
CA LEU A 551 26.30 -12.99 -9.55
C LEU A 551 25.18 -13.55 -8.66
N GLY A 552 25.52 -14.42 -7.72
CA GLY A 552 24.55 -14.96 -6.74
C GLY A 552 23.91 -13.89 -5.84
N LEU A 553 24.45 -12.67 -5.80
CA LEU A 553 23.81 -11.52 -5.14
C LEU A 553 22.63 -10.97 -5.94
N GLY A 554 22.54 -11.26 -7.25
CA GLY A 554 21.55 -10.65 -8.13
C GLY A 554 21.67 -9.13 -8.26
N CYS A 555 22.85 -8.55 -7.97
CA CYS A 555 23.06 -7.10 -8.04
C CYS A 555 22.99 -6.62 -9.50
N PRO A 556 22.14 -5.62 -9.84
CA PRO A 556 21.99 -5.16 -11.22
C PRO A 556 23.25 -4.42 -11.75
N ALA A 557 24.20 -4.12 -10.90
CA ALA A 557 25.51 -3.57 -11.33
C ALA A 557 26.50 -4.65 -11.78
N ILE A 558 26.20 -5.94 -11.57
CA ILE A 558 27.14 -7.03 -11.89
C ILE A 558 26.61 -7.81 -13.11
N HIS A 559 27.41 -7.88 -14.15
CA HIS A 559 27.08 -8.54 -15.40
C HIS A 559 28.02 -9.72 -15.66
N TRP A 560 27.51 -10.73 -16.35
CA TRP A 560 28.32 -11.80 -16.88
C TRP A 560 28.69 -11.50 -18.33
N ILE A 561 29.97 -11.56 -18.63
CA ILE A 561 30.51 -11.39 -19.99
C ILE A 561 30.99 -12.76 -20.47
N PRO A 562 30.26 -13.40 -21.39
CA PRO A 562 30.73 -14.62 -22.01
C PRO A 562 31.90 -14.33 -22.95
N VAL A 563 32.79 -15.27 -23.12
CA VAL A 563 33.92 -15.15 -24.06
C VAL A 563 33.95 -16.33 -25.03
N THR A 564 34.37 -16.08 -26.25
CA THR A 564 34.67 -17.11 -27.24
C THR A 564 35.96 -17.85 -26.87
N PRO A 565 36.23 -19.04 -27.45
CA PRO A 565 37.50 -19.73 -27.25
C PRO A 565 38.73 -18.89 -27.60
N GLU A 566 38.66 -18.11 -28.68
CA GLU A 566 39.69 -17.22 -29.15
C GLU A 566 39.95 -16.05 -28.16
N GLU A 567 38.84 -15.49 -27.62
CA GLU A 567 38.91 -14.44 -26.60
C GLU A 567 39.48 -14.99 -25.29
N ALA A 568 39.09 -16.22 -24.90
CA ALA A 568 39.59 -16.87 -23.68
C ALA A 568 41.11 -17.07 -23.76
N GLU A 569 41.65 -17.51 -24.91
CA GLU A 569 43.06 -17.63 -25.17
C GLU A 569 43.76 -16.27 -25.12
N ARG A 570 43.20 -15.27 -25.80
CA ARG A 570 43.70 -13.89 -25.80
C ARG A 570 43.78 -13.26 -24.42
N TYR A 571 42.83 -13.57 -23.54
CA TYR A 571 42.80 -13.07 -22.16
C TYR A 571 43.59 -13.95 -21.19
N GLY A 572 44.18 -15.06 -21.63
CA GLY A 572 44.91 -15.99 -20.80
C GLY A 572 44.04 -16.76 -19.80
N PHE A 573 42.76 -16.96 -20.14
CA PHE A 573 41.82 -17.67 -19.27
C PHE A 573 42.10 -19.17 -19.23
N LYS A 574 41.74 -19.81 -18.11
CA LYS A 574 41.85 -21.26 -18.00
C LYS A 574 40.88 -21.94 -18.98
N GLU A 575 41.25 -23.11 -19.52
CA GLU A 575 40.52 -23.87 -20.54
C GLU A 575 39.00 -24.06 -20.26
N LYS A 576 38.61 -24.09 -18.99
CA LYS A 576 37.19 -24.23 -18.58
C LYS A 576 36.48 -22.92 -18.27
N GLN A 577 37.14 -21.78 -18.38
CA GLN A 577 36.58 -20.47 -18.06
C GLN A 577 35.79 -19.93 -19.26
N LYS A 578 34.47 -19.87 -19.12
CA LYS A 578 33.51 -19.47 -20.18
C LYS A 578 33.23 -17.97 -20.23
N GLY A 579 33.86 -17.18 -19.34
CA GLY A 579 33.61 -15.75 -19.23
C GLY A 579 34.12 -15.19 -17.92
N TYR A 580 33.80 -13.94 -17.69
CA TYR A 580 34.13 -13.22 -16.45
C TYR A 580 32.98 -12.33 -16.03
N SER A 581 32.99 -11.89 -14.76
CA SER A 581 32.05 -10.90 -14.29
C SER A 581 32.60 -9.49 -14.47
N GLU A 582 31.72 -8.54 -14.72
CA GLU A 582 32.04 -7.12 -14.84
C GLU A 582 31.09 -6.29 -13.94
N ILE A 583 31.55 -5.18 -13.41
CA ILE A 583 30.75 -4.24 -12.61
C ILE A 583 30.57 -2.95 -13.40
N SER A 584 29.30 -2.57 -13.64
CA SER A 584 28.95 -1.25 -14.17
C SER A 584 29.25 -0.19 -13.11
N ILE A 585 30.21 0.68 -13.40
CA ILE A 585 30.66 1.76 -12.52
C ILE A 585 29.51 2.73 -12.22
N ASP A 586 28.69 3.06 -13.22
CA ASP A 586 27.58 3.98 -13.10
C ASP A 586 26.45 3.47 -12.16
N LEU A 587 26.30 2.15 -12.06
CA LEU A 587 25.32 1.51 -11.20
C LEU A 587 25.87 1.12 -9.82
N CYS A 588 27.19 0.97 -9.70
CA CYS A 588 27.80 0.51 -8.46
C CYS A 588 27.79 1.60 -7.38
N ASN A 589 27.21 1.28 -6.22
CA ASN A 589 27.19 2.20 -5.08
C ASN A 589 28.29 1.96 -4.04
N GLY A 590 29.29 1.12 -4.33
CA GLY A 590 30.45 0.92 -3.47
C GLY A 590 30.17 0.17 -2.16
N CYS A 591 29.14 -0.65 -2.06
CA CYS A 591 28.72 -1.33 -0.81
C CYS A 591 29.65 -2.49 -0.37
N GLY A 592 30.42 -3.09 -1.29
CA GLY A 592 31.41 -4.14 -1.01
C GLY A 592 30.85 -5.56 -0.85
N GLN A 593 29.54 -5.79 -0.94
CA GLN A 593 28.96 -7.13 -0.76
C GLN A 593 29.54 -8.19 -1.74
N CYS A 594 29.79 -7.80 -2.98
CA CYS A 594 30.38 -8.68 -3.98
C CYS A 594 31.85 -9.04 -3.66
N ALA A 595 32.60 -8.10 -3.08
CA ALA A 595 34.00 -8.33 -2.66
C ALA A 595 34.06 -9.34 -1.50
N GLU A 596 33.10 -9.29 -0.54
CA GLU A 596 32.97 -10.28 0.55
C GLU A 596 32.79 -11.73 0.05
N LEU A 597 32.29 -11.90 -1.18
CA LEU A 597 32.08 -13.22 -1.78
C LEU A 597 33.22 -13.68 -2.68
N CYS A 598 34.13 -12.78 -3.07
CA CYS A 598 35.21 -13.09 -3.97
C CYS A 598 36.38 -13.76 -3.23
N LYS A 599 36.56 -15.07 -3.47
CA LYS A 599 37.65 -15.84 -2.86
C LYS A 599 39.00 -15.64 -3.56
N PHE A 600 39.05 -14.88 -4.65
CA PHE A 600 40.19 -14.71 -5.51
C PHE A 600 40.72 -13.28 -5.52
N ASP A 601 40.20 -12.43 -4.62
CA ASP A 601 40.52 -11.00 -4.54
C ASP A 601 40.41 -10.24 -5.88
N ALA A 602 39.56 -10.76 -6.76
CA ALA A 602 39.35 -10.16 -8.07
C ALA A 602 38.47 -8.88 -8.01
N ILE A 603 37.79 -8.62 -6.90
CA ILE A 603 36.91 -7.48 -6.74
C ILE A 603 37.48 -6.50 -5.72
N GLY A 604 37.89 -5.32 -6.20
CA GLY A 604 38.48 -4.27 -5.37
C GLY A 604 38.04 -2.88 -5.79
N LYS A 605 38.43 -1.88 -5.01
CA LYS A 605 38.34 -0.47 -5.42
C LYS A 605 39.60 -0.13 -6.26
N GLU A 606 39.46 0.84 -7.18
CA GLU A 606 40.64 1.46 -7.73
C GLU A 606 41.46 2.04 -6.57
N GLU A 607 42.73 1.68 -6.48
CA GLU A 607 43.67 2.34 -5.58
C GLU A 607 43.89 3.75 -6.13
N GLU A 608 43.74 4.76 -5.27
CA GLU A 608 44.11 6.15 -5.56
C GLU A 608 45.59 6.28 -5.85
#